data_0e00f5b99c81557f03fedc0b1dcca43b
#
_entry.id   0e00f5b99c81557f03fedc0b1dcca43b
#
_cell.length_a   1.000
_cell.length_b   1.000
_cell.length_c   1.000
_cell.angle_alpha   90.00
_cell.angle_beta   90.00
_cell.angle_gamma   90.00
#
_symmetry.space_group_name_H-M   'P 1'
#
loop_
_entity.id
_entity.type
_entity.pdbx_description
1 polymer ?
#
loop_
_entity_poly.entity_id
_entity_poly.type
_entity_poly.pdbx_seq_one_letter_code
_entity_poly.pdbx_strand_id
1 'polypeptide(L)'
;RQMCIRDSHDVVAVLRKIAGQKKIGHTGTLDPDATGVLPVCLGRATKLCDLLTDRDKTYEAVLLLGKTTDTQDISGAILKEQPTDHLNEAEVTKVIESFKGTYDQIPPMYSALKVNGKKLYELAREGKTVERKSRKVTIYQIHIKEIQLPRVRMEVTCSKGTYIRTLCHDIGNLLGTGGCMEELTRTKVGRFELKDSLKLEELRDLAQNGRLEDALIPLDQMFSELQSVVPAEKYIPKAYNGNDFFRNQLSETGKFCSGEKVRVYDAKGHFIGIYRYMEDKKMFHLVKMFLDPEELR
;
A
#
# COMPACT_ATOMS: atom_id res chain seq x y z
N ARG A 1 7.24 -27.95 -9.85
CA ARG A 1 6.28 -27.57 -8.79
C ARG A 1 6.22 -26.06 -8.78
N GLN A 2 5.15 -25.48 -9.32
CA GLN A 2 4.79 -24.09 -9.05
C GLN A 2 4.63 -23.97 -7.53
N MET A 3 5.52 -23.23 -6.88
CA MET A 3 5.27 -22.81 -5.51
C MET A 3 4.14 -21.79 -5.59
N CYS A 4 2.95 -22.17 -5.14
CA CYS A 4 1.88 -21.21 -4.90
C CYS A 4 2.38 -20.25 -3.81
N ILE A 5 2.71 -19.03 -4.21
CA ILE A 5 2.97 -17.95 -3.29
C ILE A 5 1.59 -17.56 -2.75
N ARG A 6 1.33 -17.91 -1.48
CA ARG A 6 -0.01 -17.82 -0.90
C ARG A 6 -0.32 -16.46 -0.27
N ASP A 7 0.71 -15.70 0.11
CA ASP A 7 0.51 -14.39 0.72
C ASP A 7 1.70 -13.44 0.51
N SER A 8 1.54 -12.19 0.95
CA SER A 8 2.57 -11.15 0.83
C SER A 8 3.82 -11.45 1.67
N HIS A 9 3.75 -12.29 2.71
CA HIS A 9 4.91 -12.69 3.51
C HIS A 9 5.75 -13.73 2.77
N ASP A 10 5.11 -14.63 2.02
CA ASP A 10 5.80 -15.58 1.14
C ASP A 10 6.59 -14.84 0.06
N VAL A 11 6.01 -13.78 -0.53
CA VAL A 11 6.73 -12.90 -1.47
C VAL A 11 7.98 -12.32 -0.82
N VAL A 12 7.88 -11.78 0.40
CA VAL A 12 9.02 -11.24 1.15
C VAL A 12 10.05 -12.34 1.44
N ALA A 13 9.63 -13.55 1.80
CA ALA A 13 10.55 -14.67 2.05
C ALA A 13 11.32 -15.08 0.78
N VAL A 14 10.67 -15.09 -0.37
CA VAL A 14 11.31 -15.33 -1.67
C VAL A 14 12.30 -14.21 -2.01
N LEU A 15 11.91 -12.97 -1.85
CA LEU A 15 12.74 -11.80 -2.13
C LEU A 15 13.98 -11.72 -1.23
N ARG A 16 13.89 -12.16 0.04
CA ARG A 16 15.09 -12.27 0.91
C ARG A 16 16.17 -13.19 0.31
N LYS A 17 15.73 -14.28 -0.33
CA LYS A 17 16.66 -15.20 -1.00
C LYS A 17 17.23 -14.61 -2.28
N ILE A 18 16.38 -13.96 -3.09
CA ILE A 18 16.78 -13.33 -4.36
C ILE A 18 17.78 -12.19 -4.10
N ALA A 19 17.47 -11.31 -3.14
CA ALA A 19 18.28 -10.12 -2.85
C ALA A 19 19.46 -10.39 -1.88
N GLY A 20 19.58 -11.60 -1.32
CA GLY A 20 20.62 -11.89 -0.31
C GLY A 20 20.50 -11.03 0.96
N GLN A 21 19.33 -10.45 1.24
CA GLN A 21 19.14 -9.45 2.28
C GLN A 21 18.03 -9.83 3.26
N LYS A 22 18.31 -9.73 4.56
CA LYS A 22 17.35 -10.10 5.62
C LYS A 22 16.27 -9.02 5.85
N LYS A 23 16.66 -7.75 5.79
CA LYS A 23 15.77 -6.62 6.12
C LYS A 23 14.94 -6.22 4.90
N ILE A 24 13.76 -6.82 4.78
CA ILE A 24 12.78 -6.52 3.72
C ILE A 24 11.42 -6.34 4.36
N GLY A 25 10.67 -5.32 3.92
CA GLY A 25 9.30 -5.04 4.29
C GLY A 25 8.43 -4.77 3.07
N HIS A 26 7.11 -4.82 3.22
CA HIS A 26 6.15 -4.47 2.17
C HIS A 26 5.13 -3.43 2.66
N THR A 27 4.44 -2.78 1.74
CA THR A 27 3.55 -1.65 2.01
C THR A 27 2.07 -2.00 1.83
N GLY A 28 1.59 -2.97 2.57
CA GLY A 28 0.20 -3.40 2.55
C GLY A 28 0.01 -4.79 1.98
N THR A 29 -0.54 -5.64 2.82
CA THR A 29 -0.84 -7.03 2.49
C THR A 29 -1.85 -7.13 1.34
N LEU A 30 -1.66 -8.08 0.45
CA LEU A 30 -2.66 -8.59 -0.47
C LEU A 30 -3.31 -9.83 0.14
N ASP A 31 -4.59 -10.04 -0.15
CA ASP A 31 -5.26 -11.29 0.20
C ASP A 31 -4.60 -12.47 -0.54
N PRO A 32 -4.69 -13.72 -0.05
CA PRO A 32 -3.98 -14.86 -0.62
C PRO A 32 -4.26 -15.10 -2.12
N ASP A 33 -5.50 -14.87 -2.55
CA ASP A 33 -5.92 -15.07 -3.94
C ASP A 33 -5.85 -13.77 -4.78
N ALA A 34 -5.42 -12.65 -4.17
CA ALA A 34 -5.25 -11.40 -4.89
C ALA A 34 -3.88 -11.30 -5.56
N THR A 35 -3.85 -10.64 -6.71
CA THR A 35 -2.64 -10.38 -7.48
C THR A 35 -2.33 -8.87 -7.55
N GLY A 36 -1.21 -8.52 -8.19
CA GLY A 36 -0.90 -7.14 -8.55
C GLY A 36 0.22 -6.49 -7.77
N VAL A 37 0.20 -5.16 -7.73
CA VAL A 37 1.28 -4.32 -7.23
C VAL A 37 1.53 -4.52 -5.73
N LEU A 38 2.72 -4.94 -5.37
CA LEU A 38 3.20 -5.03 -3.99
C LEU A 38 4.52 -4.25 -3.87
N PRO A 39 4.50 -2.98 -3.46
CA PRO A 39 5.74 -2.26 -3.23
C PRO A 39 6.51 -2.87 -2.07
N VAL A 40 7.78 -3.17 -2.31
CA VAL A 40 8.68 -3.80 -1.35
C VAL A 40 9.84 -2.88 -1.07
N CYS A 41 10.21 -2.76 0.20
CA CYS A 41 11.30 -1.93 0.68
C CYS A 41 12.44 -2.81 1.18
N LEU A 42 13.67 -2.56 0.70
CA LEU A 42 14.90 -3.30 1.05
C LEU A 42 15.77 -2.45 1.99
N GLY A 43 16.40 -3.11 2.96
CA GLY A 43 17.35 -2.47 3.87
C GLY A 43 16.76 -1.29 4.61
N ARG A 44 17.42 -0.13 4.54
CA ARG A 44 16.97 1.11 5.18
C ARG A 44 15.69 1.68 4.58
N ALA A 45 15.34 1.31 3.34
CA ALA A 45 14.06 1.70 2.75
C ALA A 45 12.84 1.11 3.50
N THR A 46 13.02 0.11 4.35
CA THR A 46 11.95 -0.38 5.24
C THR A 46 11.39 0.70 6.16
N LYS A 47 12.15 1.76 6.43
CA LYS A 47 11.68 2.96 7.13
C LYS A 47 10.58 3.72 6.36
N LEU A 48 10.41 3.44 5.05
CA LEU A 48 9.34 4.01 4.21
C LEU A 48 8.02 3.24 4.29
N CYS A 49 8.02 2.02 4.77
CA CYS A 49 6.83 1.17 4.71
C CYS A 49 5.57 1.86 5.25
N ASP A 50 5.68 2.54 6.40
CA ASP A 50 4.55 3.26 7.00
C ASP A 50 4.04 4.39 6.10
N LEU A 51 4.95 5.18 5.49
CA LEU A 51 4.61 6.29 4.60
C LEU A 51 3.96 5.81 3.30
N LEU A 52 4.36 4.65 2.81
CA LEU A 52 3.83 4.06 1.58
C LEU A 52 2.53 3.28 1.83
N THR A 53 2.35 2.74 3.03
CA THR A 53 1.11 2.07 3.43
C THR A 53 -0.07 3.04 3.45
N ASP A 54 0.17 4.31 3.74
CA ASP A 54 -0.85 5.36 3.83
C ASP A 54 -1.30 5.94 2.47
N ARG A 55 -0.89 5.33 1.36
CA ARG A 55 -1.26 5.78 0.01
C ARG A 55 -2.59 5.16 -0.46
N ASP A 56 -3.27 5.89 -1.35
CA ASP A 56 -4.45 5.39 -2.04
C ASP A 56 -4.10 4.20 -2.94
N LYS A 57 -5.09 3.36 -3.21
CA LYS A 57 -4.94 2.16 -4.02
C LYS A 57 -6.02 2.12 -5.10
N THR A 58 -5.66 1.52 -6.23
CA THR A 58 -6.61 1.17 -7.29
C THR A 58 -6.61 -0.34 -7.47
N TYR A 59 -7.79 -0.89 -7.59
CA TYR A 59 -8.03 -2.31 -7.77
C TYR A 59 -8.92 -2.56 -8.97
N GLU A 60 -8.66 -3.63 -9.69
CA GLU A 60 -9.64 -4.27 -10.55
C GLU A 60 -10.23 -5.46 -9.80
N ALA A 61 -11.55 -5.51 -9.69
CA ALA A 61 -12.27 -6.54 -8.95
C ALA A 61 -13.43 -7.10 -9.77
N VAL A 62 -13.73 -8.38 -9.55
CA VAL A 62 -14.95 -9.03 -10.03
C VAL A 62 -15.85 -9.26 -8.83
N LEU A 63 -16.99 -8.58 -8.82
CA LEU A 63 -18.10 -8.82 -7.91
C LEU A 63 -18.94 -9.97 -8.47
N LEU A 64 -19.19 -11.00 -7.66
CA LEU A 64 -20.15 -12.05 -7.93
C LEU A 64 -21.39 -11.83 -7.07
N LEU A 65 -22.51 -11.55 -7.70
CA LEU A 65 -23.84 -11.42 -7.05
C LEU A 65 -24.49 -12.78 -6.83
N GLY A 66 -25.41 -12.85 -5.89
CA GLY A 66 -26.17 -14.08 -5.57
C GLY A 66 -25.50 -14.99 -4.55
N LYS A 67 -24.29 -14.69 -4.08
CA LYS A 67 -23.57 -15.50 -3.09
C LYS A 67 -23.04 -14.67 -1.95
N THR A 68 -23.23 -15.15 -0.73
CA THR A 68 -22.63 -14.59 0.48
C THR A 68 -21.74 -15.64 1.13
N THR A 69 -20.50 -15.28 1.44
CA THR A 69 -19.51 -16.15 2.08
C THR A 69 -19.02 -15.57 3.41
N ASP A 70 -18.46 -16.39 4.26
CA ASP A 70 -17.91 -15.99 5.57
C ASP A 70 -16.65 -15.11 5.45
N THR A 71 -15.88 -15.27 4.36
CA THR A 71 -14.69 -14.46 4.05
C THR A 71 -14.99 -13.21 3.22
N GLN A 72 -16.22 -13.07 2.69
CA GLN A 72 -16.64 -12.06 1.72
C GLN A 72 -15.92 -12.16 0.35
N ASP A 73 -15.22 -13.26 0.09
CA ASP A 73 -14.65 -13.64 -1.20
C ASP A 73 -15.08 -15.08 -1.55
N ILE A 74 -14.80 -15.50 -2.79
CA ILE A 74 -15.26 -16.81 -3.30
C ILE A 74 -14.58 -18.01 -2.63
N SER A 75 -13.46 -17.80 -1.91
CA SER A 75 -12.72 -18.89 -1.24
C SER A 75 -13.36 -19.33 0.07
N GLY A 76 -14.30 -18.53 0.61
CA GLY A 76 -14.97 -18.81 1.87
C GLY A 76 -16.11 -19.84 1.76
N ALA A 77 -16.58 -20.27 2.93
CA ALA A 77 -17.77 -21.10 3.02
C ALA A 77 -19.01 -20.30 2.60
N ILE A 78 -19.84 -20.91 1.73
CA ILE A 78 -21.09 -20.28 1.29
C ILE A 78 -22.07 -20.26 2.47
N LEU A 79 -22.50 -19.07 2.87
CA LEU A 79 -23.49 -18.84 3.92
C LEU A 79 -24.92 -18.77 3.35
N LYS A 80 -25.05 -18.18 2.14
CA LYS A 80 -26.34 -17.99 1.48
C LYS A 80 -26.17 -17.89 -0.03
N GLU A 81 -27.11 -18.46 -0.76
CA GLU A 81 -27.28 -18.28 -2.21
C GLU A 81 -28.67 -17.72 -2.51
N GLN A 82 -28.77 -16.83 -3.48
CA GLN A 82 -30.01 -16.20 -3.90
C GLN A 82 -30.03 -16.03 -5.43
N PRO A 83 -31.22 -16.15 -6.07
CA PRO A 83 -31.33 -15.92 -7.51
C PRO A 83 -31.03 -14.45 -7.85
N THR A 84 -30.50 -14.24 -9.03
CA THR A 84 -30.12 -12.92 -9.56
C THR A 84 -30.88 -12.56 -10.84
N ASP A 85 -31.79 -13.42 -11.32
CA ASP A 85 -32.48 -13.26 -12.59
C ASP A 85 -33.38 -12.02 -12.66
N HIS A 86 -33.76 -11.47 -11.50
CA HIS A 86 -34.56 -10.26 -11.37
C HIS A 86 -33.74 -8.97 -11.48
N LEU A 87 -32.44 -9.06 -11.41
CA LEU A 87 -31.56 -7.88 -11.50
C LEU A 87 -31.43 -7.40 -12.93
N ASN A 88 -31.31 -6.10 -13.09
CA ASN A 88 -30.99 -5.47 -14.36
C ASN A 88 -29.75 -4.57 -14.22
N GLU A 89 -29.07 -4.32 -15.35
CA GLU A 89 -27.81 -3.57 -15.36
C GLU A 89 -27.95 -2.15 -14.82
N ALA A 90 -29.08 -1.48 -15.08
CA ALA A 90 -29.30 -0.09 -14.64
C ALA A 90 -29.42 0.01 -13.11
N GLU A 91 -30.10 -0.92 -12.47
CA GLU A 91 -30.20 -1.02 -11.02
C GLU A 91 -28.85 -1.32 -10.38
N VAL A 92 -28.15 -2.32 -10.91
CA VAL A 92 -26.81 -2.69 -10.44
C VAL A 92 -25.84 -1.53 -10.56
N THR A 93 -25.82 -0.83 -11.70
CA THR A 93 -25.00 0.36 -11.92
C THR A 93 -25.31 1.44 -10.89
N LYS A 94 -26.58 1.75 -10.68
CA LYS A 94 -27.03 2.77 -9.71
C LYS A 94 -26.56 2.45 -8.30
N VAL A 95 -26.69 1.21 -7.87
CA VAL A 95 -26.26 0.76 -6.53
C VAL A 95 -24.74 0.85 -6.40
N ILE A 96 -23.98 0.36 -7.37
CA ILE A 96 -22.51 0.43 -7.34
C ILE A 96 -22.05 1.90 -7.26
N GLU A 97 -22.63 2.78 -8.06
CA GLU A 97 -22.27 4.20 -8.07
C GLU A 97 -22.62 4.93 -6.77
N SER A 98 -23.61 4.47 -6.02
CA SER A 98 -23.97 5.04 -4.72
C SER A 98 -22.88 4.89 -3.65
N PHE A 99 -21.91 3.99 -3.84
CA PHE A 99 -20.76 3.83 -2.95
C PHE A 99 -19.63 4.85 -3.19
N LYS A 100 -19.72 5.67 -4.25
CA LYS A 100 -18.76 6.77 -4.44
C LYS A 100 -18.86 7.77 -3.28
N GLY A 101 -17.73 8.19 -2.75
CA GLY A 101 -17.66 9.09 -1.60
C GLY A 101 -17.22 8.35 -0.33
N THR A 102 -17.53 8.97 0.81
CA THR A 102 -17.13 8.42 2.12
C THR A 102 -18.30 7.64 2.73
N TYR A 103 -18.03 6.41 3.16
CA TYR A 103 -19.00 5.59 3.88
C TYR A 103 -18.36 4.83 5.05
N ASP A 104 -19.18 4.35 5.97
CA ASP A 104 -18.77 3.60 7.13
C ASP A 104 -18.72 2.09 6.82
N GLN A 105 -17.52 1.56 6.59
CA GLN A 105 -17.29 0.15 6.28
C GLN A 105 -16.98 -0.66 7.53
N ILE A 106 -17.64 -1.79 7.72
CA ILE A 106 -17.33 -2.76 8.78
C ILE A 106 -16.27 -3.75 8.24
N PRO A 107 -15.04 -3.74 8.77
CA PRO A 107 -13.98 -4.62 8.30
C PRO A 107 -14.37 -6.11 8.39
N PRO A 108 -13.90 -6.99 7.47
CA PRO A 108 -14.20 -8.41 7.53
C PRO A 108 -13.50 -9.06 8.74
N MET A 109 -14.05 -10.20 9.21
CA MET A 109 -13.40 -11.00 10.26
C MET A 109 -12.03 -11.54 9.80
N TYR A 110 -11.92 -11.89 8.53
CA TYR A 110 -10.65 -12.32 7.92
C TYR A 110 -9.77 -11.12 7.55
N SER A 111 -9.33 -10.36 8.56
CA SER A 111 -8.43 -9.23 8.39
C SER A 111 -7.29 -9.21 9.42
N ALA A 112 -6.21 -8.48 9.10
CA ALA A 112 -5.06 -8.32 10.00
C ALA A 112 -5.28 -7.29 11.12
N LEU A 113 -6.47 -6.73 11.24
CA LEU A 113 -6.82 -5.81 12.32
C LEU A 113 -6.76 -6.51 13.67
N LYS A 114 -6.29 -5.79 14.68
CA LYS A 114 -6.21 -6.32 16.06
C LYS A 114 -7.39 -5.83 16.89
N VAL A 115 -8.00 -6.76 17.62
CA VAL A 115 -8.96 -6.48 18.67
C VAL A 115 -8.47 -7.20 19.93
N ASN A 116 -8.31 -6.47 21.02
CA ASN A 116 -7.78 -6.99 22.29
C ASN A 116 -6.42 -7.74 22.13
N GLY A 117 -5.54 -7.22 21.24
CA GLY A 117 -4.21 -7.77 21.01
C GLY A 117 -4.12 -8.93 20.02
N LYS A 118 -5.24 -9.61 19.70
CA LYS A 118 -5.32 -10.70 18.70
C LYS A 118 -5.78 -10.17 17.35
N LYS A 119 -5.27 -10.73 16.26
CA LYS A 119 -5.73 -10.40 14.92
C LYS A 119 -7.10 -11.01 14.65
N LEU A 120 -7.97 -10.30 13.91
CA LEU A 120 -9.33 -10.76 13.63
C LEU A 120 -9.35 -12.10 12.89
N TYR A 121 -8.43 -12.32 11.94
CA TYR A 121 -8.36 -13.60 11.22
C TYR A 121 -7.99 -14.79 12.13
N GLU A 122 -7.25 -14.57 13.23
CA GLU A 122 -6.91 -15.60 14.21
C GLU A 122 -8.17 -16.01 14.98
N LEU A 123 -8.98 -15.03 15.39
CA LEU A 123 -10.26 -15.26 16.04
C LEU A 123 -11.26 -15.96 15.09
N ALA A 124 -11.31 -15.56 13.83
CA ALA A 124 -12.16 -16.19 12.82
C ALA A 124 -11.81 -17.69 12.64
N ARG A 125 -10.52 -18.03 12.58
CA ARG A 125 -10.07 -19.44 12.51
C ARG A 125 -10.41 -20.25 13.77
N GLU A 126 -10.53 -19.59 14.93
CA GLU A 126 -11.02 -20.20 16.17
C GLU A 126 -12.56 -20.31 16.19
N GLY A 127 -13.27 -19.95 15.12
CA GLY A 127 -14.74 -19.94 15.04
C GLY A 127 -15.39 -18.82 15.85
N LYS A 128 -14.62 -17.82 16.28
CA LYS A 128 -15.11 -16.70 17.11
C LYS A 128 -15.44 -15.50 16.23
N THR A 129 -16.64 -14.98 16.38
CA THR A 129 -17.03 -13.68 15.82
C THR A 129 -17.00 -12.63 16.92
N VAL A 130 -16.41 -11.48 16.63
CA VAL A 130 -16.34 -10.33 17.53
C VAL A 130 -16.97 -9.11 16.89
N GLU A 131 -17.51 -8.22 17.70
CA GLU A 131 -18.01 -6.94 17.24
C GLU A 131 -16.86 -6.11 16.67
N ARG A 132 -17.09 -5.53 15.49
CA ARG A 132 -16.11 -4.71 14.78
C ARG A 132 -16.69 -3.32 14.60
N LYS A 133 -15.92 -2.32 15.01
CA LYS A 133 -16.27 -0.91 14.77
C LYS A 133 -16.15 -0.60 13.29
N SER A 134 -17.13 0.10 12.75
CA SER A 134 -17.05 0.66 11.40
C SER A 134 -15.89 1.65 11.29
N ARG A 135 -15.39 1.82 10.07
CA ARG A 135 -14.33 2.77 9.74
C ARG A 135 -14.72 3.58 8.53
N LYS A 136 -14.49 4.86 8.59
CA LYS A 136 -14.67 5.73 7.43
C LYS A 136 -13.63 5.39 6.37
N VAL A 137 -14.11 5.00 5.20
CA VAL A 137 -13.32 4.80 3.99
C VAL A 137 -13.87 5.69 2.89
N THR A 138 -13.02 6.05 1.93
CA THR A 138 -13.44 6.87 0.80
C THR A 138 -13.21 6.10 -0.48
N ILE A 139 -14.25 5.95 -1.26
CA ILE A 139 -14.18 5.47 -2.64
C ILE A 139 -14.14 6.71 -3.53
N TYR A 140 -12.97 6.99 -4.11
CA TYR A 140 -12.77 8.16 -4.96
C TYR A 140 -13.41 7.98 -6.31
N GLN A 141 -13.26 6.77 -6.88
CA GLN A 141 -13.81 6.42 -8.19
C GLN A 141 -14.21 4.95 -8.23
N ILE A 142 -15.31 4.68 -8.91
CA ILE A 142 -15.67 3.34 -9.38
C ILE A 142 -15.95 3.49 -10.88
N HIS A 143 -15.27 2.67 -11.68
CA HIS A 143 -15.49 2.56 -13.10
C HIS A 143 -15.93 1.12 -13.39
N ILE A 144 -17.18 0.94 -13.81
CA ILE A 144 -17.71 -0.36 -14.23
C ILE A 144 -17.16 -0.65 -15.62
N LYS A 145 -16.37 -1.71 -15.75
CA LYS A 145 -15.77 -2.13 -17.02
C LYS A 145 -16.70 -3.04 -17.82
N GLU A 146 -17.41 -3.92 -17.12
CA GLU A 146 -18.27 -4.92 -17.73
C GLU A 146 -19.34 -5.40 -16.76
N ILE A 147 -20.56 -5.60 -17.25
CA ILE A 147 -21.65 -6.25 -16.53
C ILE A 147 -22.08 -7.48 -17.33
N GLN A 148 -21.88 -8.66 -16.74
CA GLN A 148 -22.36 -9.93 -17.24
C GLN A 148 -22.99 -10.67 -16.06
N LEU A 149 -24.22 -10.28 -15.73
CA LEU A 149 -24.90 -10.82 -14.53
C LEU A 149 -24.82 -12.34 -14.46
N PRO A 150 -24.44 -12.91 -13.31
CA PRO A 150 -24.30 -12.27 -11.99
C PRO A 150 -22.93 -11.63 -11.70
N ARG A 151 -22.04 -11.45 -12.68
CA ARG A 151 -20.70 -10.88 -12.52
C ARG A 151 -20.65 -9.44 -12.96
N VAL A 152 -19.91 -8.62 -12.17
CA VAL A 152 -19.60 -7.23 -12.52
C VAL A 152 -18.10 -7.00 -12.34
N ARG A 153 -17.42 -6.63 -13.41
CA ARG A 153 -16.01 -6.22 -13.39
C ARG A 153 -15.92 -4.72 -13.23
N MET A 154 -15.22 -4.27 -12.21
CA MET A 154 -15.09 -2.86 -11.87
C MET A 154 -13.67 -2.49 -11.45
N GLU A 155 -13.27 -1.26 -11.77
CA GLU A 155 -12.07 -0.64 -11.24
C GLU A 155 -12.44 0.32 -10.12
N VAL A 156 -11.78 0.20 -8.97
CA VAL A 156 -12.09 0.96 -7.76
C VAL A 156 -10.83 1.66 -7.27
N THR A 157 -10.88 3.00 -7.20
CA THR A 157 -9.84 3.81 -6.54
C THR A 157 -10.33 4.25 -5.17
N CYS A 158 -9.59 3.91 -4.12
CA CYS A 158 -10.04 4.09 -2.74
C CYS A 158 -8.92 4.48 -1.78
N SER A 159 -9.32 5.01 -0.63
CA SER A 159 -8.44 5.35 0.48
C SER A 159 -7.79 4.11 1.11
N LYS A 160 -6.71 4.33 1.87
CA LYS A 160 -6.11 3.27 2.69
C LYS A 160 -7.15 2.61 3.60
N GLY A 161 -6.97 1.32 3.84
CA GLY A 161 -7.81 0.55 4.78
C GLY A 161 -9.17 0.13 4.25
N THR A 162 -9.48 0.43 2.98
CA THR A 162 -10.68 -0.06 2.31
C THR A 162 -10.53 -1.55 1.97
N TYR A 163 -11.54 -2.33 2.31
CA TYR A 163 -11.65 -3.75 1.97
C TYR A 163 -12.57 -3.91 0.76
N ILE A 164 -12.01 -4.30 -0.37
CA ILE A 164 -12.79 -4.51 -1.61
C ILE A 164 -13.76 -5.69 -1.45
N ARG A 165 -13.38 -6.71 -0.68
CA ARG A 165 -14.29 -7.82 -0.31
C ARG A 165 -15.56 -7.31 0.37
N THR A 166 -15.39 -6.40 1.32
CA THR A 166 -16.54 -5.80 2.02
C THR A 166 -17.36 -4.90 1.10
N LEU A 167 -16.71 -4.14 0.22
CA LEU A 167 -17.43 -3.35 -0.79
C LEU A 167 -18.32 -4.25 -1.66
N CYS A 168 -17.79 -5.38 -2.16
CA CYS A 168 -18.57 -6.35 -2.94
C CYS A 168 -19.73 -6.93 -2.13
N HIS A 169 -19.47 -7.27 -0.87
CA HIS A 169 -20.50 -7.77 0.04
C HIS A 169 -21.61 -6.73 0.31
N ASP A 170 -21.25 -5.48 0.57
CA ASP A 170 -22.19 -4.39 0.86
C ASP A 170 -23.04 -4.04 -0.37
N ILE A 171 -22.44 -4.03 -1.58
CA ILE A 171 -23.18 -3.86 -2.85
C ILE A 171 -24.22 -4.97 -3.00
N GLY A 172 -23.83 -6.23 -2.84
CA GLY A 172 -24.72 -7.37 -2.96
C GLY A 172 -25.87 -7.34 -1.93
N ASN A 173 -25.57 -6.91 -0.70
CA ASN A 173 -26.58 -6.74 0.34
C ASN A 173 -27.58 -5.64 0.00
N LEU A 174 -27.13 -4.51 -0.54
CA LEU A 174 -28.00 -3.40 -0.93
C LEU A 174 -28.89 -3.77 -2.13
N LEU A 175 -28.42 -4.68 -3.02
CA LEU A 175 -29.21 -5.28 -4.09
C LEU A 175 -30.17 -6.38 -3.60
N GLY A 176 -30.05 -6.81 -2.33
CA GLY A 176 -30.90 -7.85 -1.75
C GLY A 176 -30.52 -9.29 -2.15
N THR A 177 -29.51 -9.50 -2.98
CA THR A 177 -29.08 -10.80 -3.48
C THR A 177 -27.89 -11.39 -2.72
N GLY A 178 -27.20 -10.57 -1.91
CA GLY A 178 -25.87 -10.90 -1.45
C GLY A 178 -24.82 -10.77 -2.56
N GLY A 179 -23.55 -10.72 -2.15
CA GLY A 179 -22.43 -10.60 -3.07
C GLY A 179 -21.11 -10.95 -2.38
N CYS A 180 -20.16 -11.43 -3.16
CA CYS A 180 -18.79 -11.67 -2.72
C CYS A 180 -17.80 -11.25 -3.81
N MET A 181 -16.55 -11.07 -3.43
CA MET A 181 -15.47 -10.81 -4.36
C MET A 181 -14.99 -12.12 -5.00
N GLU A 182 -14.98 -12.20 -6.33
CA GLU A 182 -14.51 -13.39 -7.06
C GLU A 182 -13.04 -13.25 -7.45
N GLU A 183 -12.63 -12.08 -7.99
CA GLU A 183 -11.26 -11.80 -8.39
C GLU A 183 -10.82 -10.44 -7.87
N LEU A 184 -9.51 -10.31 -7.56
CA LEU A 184 -8.91 -9.04 -7.16
C LEU A 184 -7.50 -8.90 -7.73
N THR A 185 -7.28 -7.80 -8.43
CA THR A 185 -5.95 -7.37 -8.85
C THR A 185 -5.70 -5.94 -8.38
N ARG A 186 -4.66 -5.72 -7.57
CA ARG A 186 -4.26 -4.35 -7.21
C ARG A 186 -3.43 -3.75 -8.33
N THR A 187 -4.00 -2.81 -9.07
CA THR A 187 -3.38 -2.20 -10.25
C THR A 187 -2.49 -1.02 -9.90
N LYS A 188 -2.73 -0.38 -8.71
CA LYS A 188 -1.95 0.80 -8.30
C LYS A 188 -1.85 0.95 -6.78
N VAL A 189 -0.70 1.42 -6.30
CA VAL A 189 -0.43 1.86 -4.92
C VAL A 189 0.33 3.18 -4.97
N GLY A 190 -0.35 4.31 -4.69
CA GLY A 190 0.22 5.63 -4.82
C GLY A 190 0.77 5.86 -6.23
N ARG A 191 2.09 5.97 -6.38
CA ARG A 191 2.77 6.17 -7.67
C ARG A 191 3.15 4.87 -8.41
N PHE A 192 3.05 3.71 -7.74
CA PHE A 192 3.45 2.43 -8.32
C PHE A 192 2.29 1.82 -9.10
N GLU A 193 2.51 1.50 -10.38
CA GLU A 193 1.51 0.92 -11.27
C GLU A 193 1.89 -0.51 -11.67
N LEU A 194 0.88 -1.31 -12.02
CA LEU A 194 1.08 -2.72 -12.38
C LEU A 194 1.97 -2.88 -13.61
N LYS A 195 1.83 -1.98 -14.59
CA LYS A 195 2.65 -2.00 -15.82
C LYS A 195 4.15 -1.83 -15.58
N ASP A 196 4.53 -1.19 -14.46
CA ASP A 196 5.92 -0.93 -14.08
C ASP A 196 6.44 -1.96 -13.06
N SER A 197 5.62 -2.96 -12.73
CA SER A 197 5.94 -3.99 -11.74
C SER A 197 6.64 -5.17 -12.40
N LEU A 198 7.60 -5.77 -11.67
CA LEU A 198 8.31 -6.97 -12.11
C LEU A 198 7.76 -8.21 -11.43
N LYS A 199 7.72 -9.33 -12.15
CA LYS A 199 7.41 -10.64 -11.59
C LYS A 199 8.61 -11.20 -10.82
N LEU A 200 8.35 -12.14 -9.91
CA LEU A 200 9.42 -12.76 -9.11
C LEU A 200 10.42 -13.54 -9.97
N GLU A 201 9.97 -14.10 -11.10
CA GLU A 201 10.84 -14.78 -12.06
C GLU A 201 11.82 -13.78 -12.69
N GLU A 202 11.33 -12.63 -13.15
CA GLU A 202 12.16 -11.56 -13.73
C GLU A 202 13.19 -11.03 -12.73
N LEU A 203 12.82 -10.90 -11.45
CA LEU A 203 13.75 -10.50 -10.39
C LEU A 203 14.82 -11.58 -10.11
N ARG A 204 14.48 -12.87 -10.24
CA ARG A 204 15.47 -13.97 -10.14
C ARG A 204 16.48 -13.90 -11.28
N ASP A 205 16.00 -13.69 -12.49
CA ASP A 205 16.85 -13.58 -13.68
C ASP A 205 17.80 -12.38 -13.57
N LEU A 206 17.30 -11.22 -13.12
CA LEU A 206 18.13 -10.06 -12.85
C LEU A 206 19.19 -10.34 -11.78
N ALA A 207 18.82 -11.01 -10.70
CA ALA A 207 19.75 -11.34 -9.63
C ALA A 207 20.85 -12.33 -10.09
N GLN A 208 20.48 -13.37 -10.88
CA GLN A 208 21.45 -14.34 -11.44
C GLN A 208 22.44 -13.67 -12.39
N ASN A 209 22.03 -12.62 -13.08
CA ASN A 209 22.86 -11.85 -13.99
C ASN A 209 23.61 -10.68 -13.31
N GLY A 210 23.52 -10.55 -11.98
CA GLY A 210 24.17 -9.46 -11.23
C GLY A 210 23.57 -8.08 -11.47
N ARG A 211 22.31 -8.00 -11.97
CA ARG A 211 21.63 -6.79 -12.41
C ARG A 211 20.42 -6.44 -11.53
N LEU A 212 20.33 -6.99 -10.34
CA LEU A 212 19.18 -6.73 -9.45
C LEU A 212 19.01 -5.23 -9.13
N GLU A 213 20.11 -4.48 -9.13
CA GLU A 213 20.09 -3.03 -8.88
C GLU A 213 19.29 -2.26 -9.94
N ASP A 214 19.20 -2.76 -11.17
CA ASP A 214 18.40 -2.16 -12.25
C ASP A 214 16.89 -2.14 -11.91
N ALA A 215 16.45 -3.03 -11.02
CA ALA A 215 15.07 -3.10 -10.54
C ALA A 215 14.79 -2.20 -9.34
N LEU A 216 15.81 -1.55 -8.77
CA LEU A 216 15.65 -0.74 -7.57
C LEU A 216 15.33 0.71 -7.90
N ILE A 217 14.37 1.25 -7.20
CA ILE A 217 14.13 2.69 -7.18
C ILE A 217 14.96 3.29 -6.04
N PRO A 218 15.90 4.19 -6.31
CA PRO A 218 16.68 4.85 -5.28
C PRO A 218 15.80 5.53 -4.23
N LEU A 219 16.23 5.45 -2.99
CA LEU A 219 15.44 5.89 -1.84
C LEU A 219 15.05 7.38 -1.90
N ASP A 220 15.96 8.21 -2.34
CA ASP A 220 15.78 9.66 -2.48
C ASP A 220 14.80 10.04 -3.60
N GLN A 221 14.69 9.19 -4.64
CA GLN A 221 13.69 9.39 -5.70
C GLN A 221 12.25 9.23 -5.21
N MET A 222 12.05 8.61 -4.04
CA MET A 222 10.75 8.56 -3.39
C MET A 222 10.25 9.93 -2.92
N PHE A 223 11.13 10.92 -2.91
CA PHE A 223 10.91 12.30 -2.47
C PHE A 223 11.35 13.31 -3.54
N SER A 224 11.32 12.92 -4.82
CA SER A 224 11.81 13.75 -5.93
C SER A 224 11.12 15.12 -6.04
N GLU A 225 9.90 15.23 -5.52
CA GLU A 225 9.13 16.46 -5.44
C GLU A 225 9.68 17.47 -4.43
N LEU A 226 10.50 17.02 -3.47
CA LEU A 226 11.08 17.89 -2.45
C LEU A 226 12.37 18.53 -2.95
N GLN A 227 12.58 19.81 -2.59
CA GLN A 227 13.83 20.52 -2.84
C GLN A 227 14.99 19.79 -2.15
N SER A 228 16.15 19.74 -2.82
CA SER A 228 17.40 19.22 -2.24
C SER A 228 18.22 20.34 -1.61
N VAL A 229 18.88 20.03 -0.50
CA VAL A 229 19.82 20.93 0.17
C VAL A 229 21.06 20.15 0.65
N VAL A 230 22.19 20.88 0.70
CA VAL A 230 23.46 20.34 1.17
C VAL A 230 23.98 21.28 2.27
N PRO A 231 24.19 20.81 3.51
CA PRO A 231 24.89 21.58 4.53
C PRO A 231 26.33 21.84 4.11
N ALA A 232 26.90 22.99 4.48
CA ALA A 232 28.33 23.27 4.28
C ALA A 232 29.16 22.17 5.00
N GLU A 233 30.31 21.81 4.45
CA GLU A 233 31.10 20.64 4.81
C GLU A 233 31.32 20.47 6.32
N LYS A 234 31.65 21.58 7.00
CA LYS A 234 31.88 21.59 8.47
C LYS A 234 30.63 21.25 9.30
N TYR A 235 29.41 21.28 8.70
CA TYR A 235 28.16 20.99 9.36
C TYR A 235 27.57 19.62 8.96
N ILE A 236 28.13 18.95 7.95
CA ILE A 236 27.70 17.59 7.53
C ILE A 236 27.71 16.59 8.71
N PRO A 237 28.70 16.58 9.62
CA PRO A 237 28.67 15.69 10.78
C PRO A 237 27.45 15.87 11.69
N LYS A 238 26.88 17.10 11.77
CA LYS A 238 25.61 17.29 12.49
C LYS A 238 24.45 16.57 11.81
N ALA A 239 24.35 16.72 10.48
CA ALA A 239 23.31 16.04 9.70
C ALA A 239 23.45 14.51 9.74
N TYR A 240 24.67 13.98 9.75
CA TYR A 240 24.92 12.52 9.90
C TYR A 240 24.42 11.97 11.23
N ASN A 241 24.45 12.77 12.28
CA ASN A 241 23.96 12.39 13.61
C ASN A 241 22.46 12.75 13.80
N GLY A 242 21.79 13.20 12.75
CA GLY A 242 20.37 13.57 12.83
C GLY A 242 20.08 14.85 13.59
N ASN A 243 21.10 15.67 13.84
CA ASN A 243 20.95 16.94 14.52
C ASN A 243 20.38 18.01 13.58
N ASP A 244 19.72 18.96 14.17
CA ASP A 244 19.21 20.15 13.49
C ASP A 244 20.38 21.05 13.04
N PHE A 245 20.16 21.77 11.94
CA PHE A 245 21.11 22.75 11.43
C PHE A 245 20.37 24.00 10.93
N PHE A 246 21.08 25.16 10.95
CA PHE A 246 20.49 26.41 10.58
C PHE A 246 20.57 26.67 9.07
N ARG A 247 19.67 27.52 8.55
CA ARG A 247 19.64 27.92 7.15
C ARG A 247 20.96 28.52 6.65
N ASN A 248 21.65 29.33 7.49
CA ASN A 248 22.96 29.90 7.16
C ASN A 248 24.12 28.88 7.18
N GLN A 249 23.84 27.62 7.48
CA GLN A 249 24.79 26.51 7.47
C GLN A 249 24.68 25.68 6.18
N LEU A 250 23.84 26.07 5.23
CA LEU A 250 23.80 25.45 3.90
C LEU A 250 25.00 25.90 3.06
N SER A 251 25.40 25.05 2.10
CA SER A 251 26.42 25.40 1.10
C SER A 251 25.91 26.45 0.13
N GLU A 252 24.62 26.44 -0.18
CA GLU A 252 23.95 27.39 -1.06
C GLU A 252 22.71 27.97 -0.38
N THR A 253 22.45 29.26 -0.70
CA THR A 253 21.27 29.94 -0.17
C THR A 253 20.03 29.57 -0.97
N GLY A 254 18.93 29.21 -0.26
CA GLY A 254 17.62 28.86 -0.85
C GLY A 254 16.49 29.67 -0.23
N LYS A 255 15.34 29.67 -0.89
CA LYS A 255 14.08 30.17 -0.30
C LYS A 255 13.29 28.96 0.19
N PHE A 256 12.80 29.03 1.43
CA PHE A 256 12.04 27.96 2.07
C PHE A 256 10.82 28.56 2.76
N CYS A 257 9.70 27.85 2.70
CA CYS A 257 8.49 28.19 3.43
C CYS A 257 8.44 27.42 4.76
N SER A 258 7.77 28.00 5.77
CA SER A 258 7.61 27.31 7.05
C SER A 258 6.88 25.97 6.88
N GLY A 259 7.43 24.92 7.48
CA GLY A 259 6.89 23.56 7.37
C GLY A 259 7.32 22.81 6.11
N GLU A 260 7.99 23.45 5.16
CA GLU A 260 8.48 22.81 3.93
C GLU A 260 9.48 21.70 4.27
N LYS A 261 9.30 20.55 3.60
CA LYS A 261 10.23 19.43 3.72
C LYS A 261 11.28 19.49 2.62
N VAL A 262 12.50 19.11 2.95
CA VAL A 262 13.63 19.07 2.02
C VAL A 262 14.36 17.73 2.10
N ARG A 263 15.00 17.35 1.00
CA ARG A 263 15.97 16.24 0.95
C ARG A 263 17.34 16.77 1.32
N VAL A 264 18.00 16.14 2.27
CA VAL A 264 19.35 16.55 2.71
C VAL A 264 20.36 15.55 2.20
N TYR A 265 21.41 16.07 1.56
CA TYR A 265 22.54 15.30 1.03
C TYR A 265 23.85 15.79 1.64
N ASP A 266 24.89 14.96 1.58
CA ASP A 266 26.25 15.42 1.80
C ASP A 266 26.89 15.97 0.51
N ALA A 267 28.11 16.48 0.62
CA ALA A 267 28.87 17.01 -0.52
C ALA A 267 29.26 15.93 -1.56
N LYS A 268 29.17 14.64 -1.21
CA LYS A 268 29.43 13.51 -2.09
C LYS A 268 28.16 12.95 -2.77
N GLY A 269 27.00 13.55 -2.45
CA GLY A 269 25.71 13.14 -2.99
C GLY A 269 25.02 12.01 -2.22
N HIS A 270 25.50 11.60 -1.04
CA HIS A 270 24.80 10.61 -0.25
C HIS A 270 23.57 11.20 0.41
N PHE A 271 22.43 10.53 0.21
CA PHE A 271 21.15 10.94 0.79
C PHE A 271 21.13 10.68 2.30
N ILE A 272 21.05 11.75 3.09
CA ILE A 272 21.04 11.67 4.56
C ILE A 272 19.62 11.44 5.09
N GLY A 273 18.66 12.24 4.65
CA GLY A 273 17.30 12.14 5.17
C GLY A 273 16.39 13.28 4.74
N ILE A 274 15.22 13.31 5.35
CA ILE A 274 14.23 14.37 5.17
C ILE A 274 14.22 15.24 6.39
N TYR A 275 14.31 16.56 6.16
CA TYR A 275 14.22 17.58 7.18
C TYR A 275 13.06 18.53 6.86
N ARG A 276 12.59 19.25 7.88
CA ARG A 276 11.56 20.28 7.76
C ARG A 276 12.11 21.63 8.14
N TYR A 277 11.88 22.63 7.31
CA TYR A 277 12.26 23.99 7.61
C TYR A 277 11.30 24.62 8.63
N MET A 278 11.86 25.24 9.66
CA MET A 278 11.17 25.94 10.73
C MET A 278 11.54 27.43 10.63
N GLU A 279 10.61 28.26 10.13
CA GLU A 279 10.86 29.68 9.87
C GLU A 279 11.15 30.48 11.16
N ASP A 280 10.43 30.19 12.24
CA ASP A 280 10.59 30.80 13.57
C ASP A 280 12.02 30.69 14.12
N LYS A 281 12.67 29.57 13.84
CA LYS A 281 14.01 29.22 14.28
C LYS A 281 15.08 29.35 13.19
N LYS A 282 14.65 29.57 11.95
CA LYS A 282 15.53 29.60 10.75
C LYS A 282 16.40 28.33 10.65
N MET A 283 15.83 27.17 10.98
CA MET A 283 16.55 25.90 11.05
C MET A 283 15.80 24.77 10.35
N PHE A 284 16.54 23.71 10.02
CA PHE A 284 16.04 22.47 9.51
C PHE A 284 16.01 21.43 10.63
N HIS A 285 14.81 20.91 10.91
CA HIS A 285 14.56 19.89 11.92
C HIS A 285 14.40 18.51 11.25
N LEU A 286 15.06 17.49 11.80
CA LEU A 286 14.99 16.14 11.27
C LEU A 286 13.55 15.59 11.31
N VAL A 287 13.05 15.12 10.16
CA VAL A 287 11.80 14.38 10.04
C VAL A 287 12.07 12.89 10.01
N LYS A 288 13.02 12.46 9.17
CA LYS A 288 13.37 11.04 9.03
C LYS A 288 14.79 10.85 8.50
N MET A 289 15.57 10.10 9.24
CA MET A 289 16.93 9.70 8.87
C MET A 289 16.92 8.43 8.05
N PHE A 290 17.62 8.44 6.93
CA PHE A 290 17.81 7.27 6.08
C PHE A 290 19.27 6.81 6.00
N LEU A 291 20.22 7.71 6.12
CA LEU A 291 21.63 7.37 6.15
C LEU A 291 21.96 6.55 7.41
N ASP A 292 22.81 5.57 7.24
CA ASP A 292 23.52 4.90 8.33
C ASP A 292 24.97 5.38 8.29
N PRO A 293 25.45 6.13 9.30
CA PRO A 293 26.82 6.62 9.30
C PRO A 293 27.89 5.51 9.28
N GLU A 294 27.53 4.28 9.69
CA GLU A 294 28.46 3.14 9.63
C GLU A 294 28.69 2.67 8.18
N GLU A 295 27.77 2.92 7.27
CA GLU A 295 27.93 2.59 5.84
C GLU A 295 28.87 3.57 5.10
N LEU A 296 29.29 4.69 5.73
CA LEU A 296 30.24 5.65 5.19
C LEU A 296 31.70 5.37 5.60
N ARG A 297 31.90 4.40 6.48
CA ARG A 297 33.22 3.94 6.94
C ARG A 297 33.68 2.78 6.09
#